data_842c40c7c97990ae27d5e5a5420e9970
#
_entry.id   842c40c7c97990ae27d5e5a5420e9970
#
_cell.length_a   1.000
_cell.length_b   1.000
_cell.length_c   1.000
_cell.angle_alpha   90.00
_cell.angle_beta   90.00
_cell.angle_gamma   90.00
#
_symmetry.space_group_name_H-M   'P 1'
#
loop_
_entity.id
_entity.type
_entity.pdbx_description
1 polymer ?
#
loop_
_entity_poly.entity_id
_entity_poly.type
_entity_poly.pdbx_seq_one_letter_code
_entity_poly.pdbx_strand_id
1 'polypeptide(L)'
;MIGTILFIIFISCVFFFIYRLTLKYTPKLFFNKEGEIAKIILKMKSAKKPYHPTPWLFNKHLQTIYGLRLRGRSSYKPQREDVFFKDGGQATIEYFVKENLPDEAPIAYIVHTLGGGSRESCTNFMATYFMKNNYRVVICSCRGCNGSKITSRRLFNGYQTDDLNTIILHVKEKYPKAKNKFLIGFSLGSMVAAQYGIDCNESDIDGIICISHTIECFKGLKLIETPLNMKLYYRPMMNSLKNIIKKSTYYSDEEKKEIMKGKIFKHYDDIVTSKNMGLNNAEEYYKLLELRPKITKIKVPTLFIFSEDDPFSNPEWIPKDEIQKSKFVAFLTTKEGGHTSFAQGWKNKVSFSEEVSLDYCECIIEIKKK
;
A
#
# COMPACT_ATOMS: atom_id res chain seq x y z
N MET A 1 -23.73 -34.67 28.82
CA MET A 1 -24.13 -33.43 28.14
C MET A 1 -22.97 -32.51 27.77
N ILE A 2 -22.15 -32.06 28.73
CA ILE A 2 -20.99 -31.18 28.43
C ILE A 2 -19.96 -31.86 27.50
N GLY A 3 -19.59 -33.14 27.77
CA GLY A 3 -18.66 -33.89 26.91
C GLY A 3 -19.14 -34.06 25.47
N THR A 4 -20.45 -34.28 25.25
CA THR A 4 -21.06 -34.39 23.93
C THR A 4 -20.99 -33.05 23.20
N ILE A 5 -21.23 -31.92 23.88
CA ILE A 5 -21.16 -30.59 23.31
C ILE A 5 -19.69 -30.27 22.90
N LEU A 6 -18.72 -30.54 23.77
CA LEU A 6 -17.29 -30.33 23.48
C LEU A 6 -16.81 -31.18 22.30
N PHE A 7 -17.29 -32.43 22.18
CA PHE A 7 -16.99 -33.30 21.05
C PHE A 7 -17.56 -32.78 19.75
N ILE A 8 -18.83 -32.31 19.74
CA ILE A 8 -19.45 -31.71 18.56
C ILE A 8 -18.69 -30.45 18.12
N ILE A 9 -18.31 -29.58 19.07
CA ILE A 9 -17.49 -28.36 18.79
C ILE A 9 -16.16 -28.77 18.16
N PHE A 10 -15.46 -29.75 18.75
CA PHE A 10 -14.17 -30.24 18.22
C PHE A 10 -14.30 -30.76 16.80
N ILE A 11 -15.26 -31.62 16.52
CA ILE A 11 -15.54 -32.17 15.18
C ILE A 11 -15.87 -31.05 14.20
N SER A 12 -16.71 -30.10 14.59
CA SER A 12 -17.04 -28.92 13.76
C SER A 12 -15.81 -28.07 13.44
N CYS A 13 -14.92 -27.85 14.42
CA CYS A 13 -13.66 -27.15 14.19
C CYS A 13 -12.74 -27.91 13.22
N VAL A 14 -12.66 -29.23 13.33
CA VAL A 14 -11.86 -30.07 12.42
C VAL A 14 -12.41 -29.99 10.99
N PHE A 15 -13.73 -30.14 10.81
CA PHE A 15 -14.37 -29.99 9.49
C PHE A 15 -14.19 -28.59 8.91
N PHE A 16 -14.38 -27.55 9.72
CA PHE A 16 -14.14 -26.17 9.30
C PHE A 16 -12.70 -26.00 8.82
N PHE A 17 -11.74 -26.54 9.58
CA PHE A 17 -10.32 -26.42 9.25
C PHE A 17 -9.95 -27.17 7.97
N ILE A 18 -10.46 -28.42 7.79
CA ILE A 18 -10.31 -29.19 6.55
C ILE A 18 -10.91 -28.41 5.37
N TYR A 19 -12.12 -27.87 5.52
CA TYR A 19 -12.72 -27.01 4.51
C TYR A 19 -11.83 -25.82 4.16
N ARG A 20 -11.27 -25.11 5.14
CA ARG A 20 -10.35 -24.00 4.92
C ARG A 20 -9.09 -24.41 4.14
N LEU A 21 -8.58 -25.62 4.32
CA LEU A 21 -7.43 -26.15 3.57
C LEU A 21 -7.73 -26.37 2.07
N THR A 22 -8.99 -26.62 1.73
CA THR A 22 -9.42 -26.83 0.34
C THR A 22 -9.78 -25.56 -0.41
N LEU A 23 -9.88 -24.41 0.30
CA LEU A 23 -10.27 -23.16 -0.32
C LEU A 23 -9.25 -22.67 -1.33
N LYS A 24 -9.77 -22.33 -2.49
CA LYS A 24 -9.04 -21.69 -3.57
C LYS A 24 -9.95 -20.71 -4.30
N TYR A 25 -9.44 -19.57 -4.65
CA TYR A 25 -10.18 -18.52 -5.35
C TYR A 25 -9.45 -18.11 -6.59
N THR A 26 -10.10 -18.17 -7.75
CA THR A 26 -9.56 -17.58 -8.97
C THR A 26 -9.66 -16.06 -8.85
N PRO A 27 -8.56 -15.32 -8.96
CA PRO A 27 -8.61 -13.86 -8.97
C PRO A 27 -9.47 -13.35 -10.12
N LYS A 28 -10.18 -12.24 -9.89
CA LYS A 28 -10.92 -11.56 -10.95
C LYS A 28 -10.10 -10.39 -11.48
N LEU A 29 -10.11 -10.23 -12.78
CA LEU A 29 -9.37 -9.18 -13.47
C LEU A 29 -10.33 -8.22 -14.18
N PHE A 30 -10.12 -6.92 -13.99
CA PHE A 30 -10.85 -5.86 -14.65
C PHE A 30 -9.83 -4.95 -15.35
N PHE A 31 -9.86 -4.88 -16.67
CA PHE A 31 -8.98 -4.05 -17.48
C PHE A 31 -9.55 -3.86 -18.88
N ASN A 32 -9.13 -2.83 -19.58
CA ASN A 32 -9.44 -2.63 -20.99
C ASN A 32 -8.61 -3.61 -21.83
N LYS A 33 -9.27 -4.51 -22.56
CA LYS A 33 -8.60 -5.52 -23.41
C LYS A 33 -7.83 -4.91 -24.60
N GLU A 34 -8.19 -3.71 -25.01
CA GLU A 34 -7.52 -2.96 -26.08
C GLU A 34 -6.47 -1.97 -25.55
N GLY A 35 -6.37 -1.81 -24.22
CA GLY A 35 -5.41 -0.94 -23.58
C GLY A 35 -4.00 -1.53 -23.54
N GLU A 36 -2.99 -0.67 -23.36
CA GLU A 36 -1.58 -1.09 -23.21
C GLU A 36 -1.38 -2.05 -22.03
N ILE A 37 -2.16 -1.89 -20.96
CA ILE A 37 -2.14 -2.75 -19.78
C ILE A 37 -2.47 -4.22 -20.11
N ALA A 38 -3.28 -4.47 -21.16
CA ALA A 38 -3.69 -5.80 -21.54
C ALA A 38 -2.50 -6.70 -21.91
N LYS A 39 -1.49 -6.15 -22.59
CA LYS A 39 -0.25 -6.87 -22.96
C LYS A 39 0.45 -7.45 -21.74
N ILE A 40 0.43 -6.70 -20.62
CA ILE A 40 1.06 -7.10 -19.36
C ILE A 40 0.19 -8.13 -18.65
N ILE A 41 -1.10 -7.81 -18.44
CA ILE A 41 -2.03 -8.66 -17.67
C ILE A 41 -2.21 -10.04 -18.31
N LEU A 42 -2.31 -10.11 -19.63
CA LEU A 42 -2.45 -11.37 -20.36
C LEU A 42 -1.20 -12.25 -20.26
N LYS A 43 -0.02 -11.68 -20.03
CA LYS A 43 1.26 -12.38 -19.86
C LYS A 43 1.45 -12.88 -18.41
N MET A 44 0.89 -12.21 -17.42
CA MET A 44 1.01 -12.59 -16.01
C MET A 44 0.53 -14.01 -15.74
N LYS A 45 1.37 -14.79 -15.07
CA LYS A 45 1.07 -16.17 -14.64
C LYS A 45 0.37 -16.20 -13.29
N SER A 46 0.84 -15.38 -12.35
CA SER A 46 0.31 -15.30 -10.98
C SER A 46 -1.15 -14.85 -10.93
N ALA A 47 -1.55 -13.93 -11.81
CA ALA A 47 -2.91 -13.45 -11.90
C ALA A 47 -3.93 -14.51 -12.37
N LYS A 48 -3.45 -15.62 -12.95
CA LYS A 48 -4.26 -16.76 -13.41
C LYS A 48 -4.24 -17.95 -12.44
N LYS A 49 -3.30 -17.96 -11.48
CA LYS A 49 -3.20 -19.01 -10.47
C LYS A 49 -4.29 -18.84 -9.41
N PRO A 50 -4.86 -19.93 -8.90
CA PRO A 50 -5.74 -19.84 -7.75
C PRO A 50 -5.01 -19.27 -6.52
N TYR A 51 -5.66 -18.33 -5.85
CA TYR A 51 -5.25 -17.86 -4.53
C TYR A 51 -5.73 -18.83 -3.46
N HIS A 52 -4.83 -19.29 -2.62
CA HIS A 52 -5.10 -20.20 -1.49
C HIS A 52 -4.92 -19.43 -0.18
N PRO A 53 -5.97 -18.87 0.41
CA PRO A 53 -5.84 -18.09 1.63
C PRO A 53 -5.29 -18.94 2.78
N THR A 54 -4.51 -18.33 3.65
CA THR A 54 -3.96 -19.00 4.84
C THR A 54 -5.09 -19.55 5.72
N PRO A 55 -5.19 -20.86 5.96
CA PRO A 55 -6.39 -21.48 6.56
C PRO A 55 -6.75 -20.96 7.95
N TRP A 56 -5.76 -20.65 8.78
CA TRP A 56 -5.96 -20.15 10.14
C TRP A 56 -6.21 -18.64 10.22
N LEU A 57 -6.07 -17.90 9.09
CA LEU A 57 -6.46 -16.50 8.95
C LEU A 57 -7.83 -16.37 8.28
N PHE A 58 -8.84 -17.00 8.85
CA PHE A 58 -10.18 -17.15 8.28
C PHE A 58 -11.05 -15.89 8.34
N ASN A 59 -10.56 -14.82 8.94
CA ASN A 59 -11.31 -13.59 9.14
C ASN A 59 -10.52 -12.40 8.60
N LYS A 60 -11.19 -11.48 7.91
CA LYS A 60 -10.59 -10.27 7.32
C LYS A 60 -9.77 -9.44 8.32
N HIS A 61 -10.24 -9.34 9.57
CA HIS A 61 -9.53 -8.59 10.61
C HIS A 61 -8.27 -9.31 11.08
N LEU A 62 -8.31 -10.64 11.21
CA LEU A 62 -7.12 -11.44 11.50
C LEU A 62 -6.09 -11.31 10.37
N GLN A 63 -6.51 -11.40 9.12
CA GLN A 63 -5.64 -11.20 7.97
C GLN A 63 -5.01 -9.80 8.01
N THR A 64 -5.82 -8.74 8.18
CA THR A 64 -5.35 -7.36 8.24
C THR A 64 -4.29 -7.15 9.33
N ILE A 65 -4.58 -7.60 10.57
CA ILE A 65 -3.65 -7.46 11.69
C ILE A 65 -2.38 -8.29 11.45
N TYR A 66 -2.52 -9.47 10.87
CA TYR A 66 -1.38 -10.32 10.52
C TYR A 66 -0.46 -9.65 9.50
N GLY A 67 -1.00 -9.16 8.39
CA GLY A 67 -0.24 -8.47 7.34
C GLY A 67 0.46 -7.19 7.82
N LEU A 68 -0.17 -6.45 8.72
CA LEU A 68 0.40 -5.21 9.26
C LEU A 68 1.46 -5.45 10.35
N ARG A 69 1.29 -6.47 11.21
CA ARG A 69 2.08 -6.59 12.45
C ARG A 69 2.56 -7.99 12.80
N LEU A 70 1.70 -9.02 12.68
CA LEU A 70 1.96 -10.33 13.27
C LEU A 70 2.80 -11.26 12.40
N ARG A 71 2.90 -11.01 11.09
CA ARG A 71 3.77 -11.77 10.18
C ARG A 71 5.25 -11.61 10.55
N GLY A 72 5.58 -10.59 11.33
CA GLY A 72 6.94 -10.30 11.74
C GLY A 72 7.71 -9.45 10.72
N ARG A 73 9.01 -9.60 10.70
CA ARG A 73 9.94 -8.89 9.81
C ARG A 73 11.11 -9.78 9.45
N SER A 74 11.72 -9.51 8.31
CA SER A 74 13.00 -10.15 7.96
C SER A 74 14.12 -9.67 8.89
N SER A 75 15.17 -10.45 9.00
CA SER A 75 16.38 -10.09 9.74
C SER A 75 17.27 -9.08 9.01
N TYR A 76 16.94 -8.73 7.76
CA TYR A 76 17.72 -7.80 6.96
C TYR A 76 17.73 -6.39 7.59
N LYS A 77 18.91 -5.80 7.70
CA LYS A 77 19.12 -4.43 8.21
C LYS A 77 19.35 -3.49 7.02
N PRO A 78 18.39 -2.63 6.66
CA PRO A 78 18.56 -1.71 5.55
C PRO A 78 19.57 -0.61 5.86
N GLN A 79 20.24 -0.11 4.83
CA GLN A 79 20.98 1.14 4.89
C GLN A 79 19.98 2.30 4.90
N ARG A 80 20.26 3.34 5.68
CA ARG A 80 19.37 4.49 5.85
C ARG A 80 20.06 5.75 5.33
N GLU A 81 19.27 6.61 4.68
CA GLU A 81 19.72 7.88 4.13
C GLU A 81 18.62 8.93 4.29
N ASP A 82 18.98 10.15 4.67
CA ASP A 82 18.05 11.27 4.75
C ASP A 82 18.03 12.04 3.43
N VAL A 83 16.83 12.25 2.89
CA VAL A 83 16.58 13.07 1.71
C VAL A 83 15.92 14.38 2.15
N PHE A 84 16.44 15.49 1.67
CA PHE A 84 15.98 16.84 2.02
C PHE A 84 15.10 17.41 0.91
N PHE A 85 14.06 18.13 1.31
CA PHE A 85 13.11 18.75 0.40
C PHE A 85 13.30 20.27 0.33
N LYS A 86 12.80 20.89 -0.74
CA LYS A 86 12.97 22.33 -1.00
C LYS A 86 12.43 23.25 0.11
N ASP A 87 11.43 22.78 0.88
CA ASP A 87 10.82 23.51 1.99
C ASP A 87 11.54 23.31 3.35
N GLY A 88 12.73 22.71 3.35
CA GLY A 88 13.49 22.38 4.55
C GLY A 88 13.04 21.12 5.26
N GLY A 89 12.00 20.46 4.76
CA GLY A 89 11.56 19.15 5.25
C GLY A 89 12.52 18.03 4.87
N GLN A 90 12.39 16.88 5.55
CA GLN A 90 13.17 15.68 5.22
C GLN A 90 12.36 14.41 5.38
N ALA A 91 12.81 13.36 4.71
CA ALA A 91 12.39 11.98 4.95
C ALA A 91 13.58 11.05 4.96
N THR A 92 13.51 9.98 5.76
CA THR A 92 14.53 8.94 5.78
C THR A 92 14.11 7.81 4.84
N ILE A 93 14.92 7.53 3.82
CA ILE A 93 14.70 6.36 2.94
C ILE A 93 15.56 5.19 3.40
N GLU A 94 15.13 3.97 3.07
CA GLU A 94 15.81 2.75 3.46
C GLU A 94 16.05 1.85 2.26
N TYR A 95 17.31 1.43 2.09
CA TYR A 95 17.75 0.59 0.98
C TYR A 95 17.83 -0.87 1.40
N PHE A 96 17.11 -1.72 0.69
CA PHE A 96 17.23 -3.17 0.73
C PHE A 96 17.93 -3.62 -0.56
N VAL A 97 19.22 -3.87 -0.46
CA VAL A 97 20.08 -4.19 -1.60
C VAL A 97 20.90 -5.44 -1.30
N LYS A 98 20.87 -6.40 -2.22
CA LYS A 98 21.68 -7.61 -2.14
C LYS A 98 23.13 -7.29 -2.47
N GLU A 99 24.09 -7.99 -1.86
CA GLU A 99 25.49 -7.91 -2.23
C GLU A 99 25.68 -8.30 -3.70
N ASN A 100 26.63 -7.64 -4.37
CA ASN A 100 26.99 -7.89 -5.77
C ASN A 100 25.83 -7.75 -6.77
N LEU A 101 24.85 -6.88 -6.47
CA LEU A 101 23.77 -6.59 -7.39
C LEU A 101 24.28 -5.75 -8.57
N PRO A 102 23.99 -6.13 -9.85
CA PRO A 102 24.40 -5.36 -11.02
C PRO A 102 23.92 -3.91 -11.00
N ASP A 103 24.68 -2.98 -11.60
CA ASP A 103 24.33 -1.57 -11.69
C ASP A 103 22.97 -1.36 -12.40
N GLU A 104 22.71 -2.17 -13.43
CA GLU A 104 21.48 -2.15 -14.24
C GLU A 104 20.26 -2.76 -13.53
N ALA A 105 20.44 -3.35 -12.35
CA ALA A 105 19.35 -4.00 -11.62
C ALA A 105 18.14 -3.07 -11.47
N PRO A 106 16.92 -3.59 -11.62
CA PRO A 106 15.72 -2.80 -11.50
C PRO A 106 15.54 -2.23 -10.09
N ILE A 107 14.87 -1.09 -10.00
CA ILE A 107 14.54 -0.43 -8.73
C ILE A 107 13.06 -0.61 -8.42
N ALA A 108 12.75 -0.99 -7.18
CA ALA A 108 11.40 -0.99 -6.63
C ALA A 108 11.32 0.05 -5.50
N TYR A 109 10.55 1.11 -5.71
CA TYR A 109 10.20 2.08 -4.68
C TYR A 109 8.97 1.59 -3.93
N ILE A 110 8.98 1.63 -2.61
CA ILE A 110 7.84 1.20 -1.78
C ILE A 110 7.39 2.34 -0.88
N VAL A 111 6.11 2.72 -1.00
CA VAL A 111 5.47 3.70 -0.11
C VAL A 111 4.57 2.95 0.86
N HIS A 112 4.80 3.17 2.15
CA HIS A 112 4.17 2.45 3.25
C HIS A 112 2.74 2.93 3.57
N THR A 113 2.07 2.28 4.52
CA THR A 113 0.73 2.65 5.00
C THR A 113 0.77 3.93 5.86
N LEU A 114 -0.39 4.41 6.32
CA LEU A 114 -0.51 5.60 7.17
C LEU A 114 0.35 5.49 8.45
N GLY A 115 1.35 6.35 8.57
CA GLY A 115 2.26 6.38 9.73
C GLY A 115 3.18 5.16 9.87
N GLY A 116 3.33 4.37 8.82
CA GLY A 116 4.11 3.14 8.77
C GLY A 116 5.60 3.31 8.47
N GLY A 117 6.17 2.33 7.75
CA GLY A 117 7.58 2.29 7.34
C GLY A 117 8.07 0.84 7.20
N SER A 118 9.39 0.64 7.17
CA SER A 118 10.01 -0.68 7.06
C SER A 118 9.70 -1.63 8.22
N ARG A 119 9.13 -1.11 9.30
CA ARG A 119 8.73 -1.92 10.45
C ARG A 119 7.38 -2.62 10.28
N GLU A 120 6.59 -2.23 9.30
CA GLU A 120 5.34 -2.95 8.97
C GLU A 120 5.65 -4.24 8.23
N SER A 121 4.95 -5.31 8.59
CA SER A 121 5.20 -6.63 8.01
C SER A 121 5.01 -6.63 6.49
N CYS A 122 3.93 -6.04 5.96
CA CYS A 122 3.67 -6.00 4.52
C CYS A 122 4.77 -5.27 3.75
N THR A 123 5.19 -4.09 4.22
CA THR A 123 6.26 -3.29 3.60
C THR A 123 7.61 -4.02 3.66
N ASN A 124 7.94 -4.59 4.84
CA ASN A 124 9.21 -5.28 5.05
C ASN A 124 9.35 -6.55 4.21
N PHE A 125 8.31 -7.38 4.17
CA PHE A 125 8.35 -8.62 3.39
C PHE A 125 8.32 -8.36 1.89
N MET A 126 7.57 -7.37 1.40
CA MET A 126 7.63 -6.94 0.01
C MET A 126 9.04 -6.51 -0.37
N ALA A 127 9.67 -5.64 0.46
CA ALA A 127 11.03 -5.20 0.22
C ALA A 127 12.04 -6.37 0.20
N THR A 128 11.92 -7.28 1.17
CA THR A 128 12.79 -8.45 1.25
C THR A 128 12.57 -9.41 0.08
N TYR A 129 11.32 -9.57 -0.37
CA TYR A 129 10.97 -10.45 -1.48
C TYR A 129 11.56 -9.93 -2.79
N PHE A 130 11.39 -8.64 -3.09
CA PHE A 130 11.98 -8.01 -4.27
C PHE A 130 13.50 -8.01 -4.23
N MET A 131 14.12 -7.70 -3.08
CA MET A 131 15.57 -7.77 -2.90
C MET A 131 16.11 -9.17 -3.21
N LYS A 132 15.46 -10.22 -2.71
CA LYS A 132 15.84 -11.62 -3.00
C LYS A 132 15.73 -11.98 -4.49
N ASN A 133 14.85 -11.31 -5.22
CA ASN A 133 14.67 -11.46 -6.66
C ASN A 133 15.49 -10.44 -7.48
N ASN A 134 16.61 -9.97 -6.92
CA ASN A 134 17.61 -9.11 -7.59
C ASN A 134 17.09 -7.71 -7.97
N TYR A 135 16.14 -7.17 -7.20
CA TYR A 135 15.78 -5.76 -7.27
C TYR A 135 16.55 -4.95 -6.23
N ARG A 136 16.89 -3.73 -6.58
CA ARG A 136 17.28 -2.70 -5.63
C ARG A 136 15.99 -2.11 -5.07
N VAL A 137 15.75 -2.23 -3.76
CA VAL A 137 14.51 -1.76 -3.16
C VAL A 137 14.77 -0.53 -2.31
N VAL A 138 13.91 0.46 -2.46
CA VAL A 138 13.94 1.70 -1.69
C VAL A 138 12.60 1.89 -1.00
N ILE A 139 12.58 1.82 0.34
CA ILE A 139 11.39 2.21 1.10
C ILE A 139 11.41 3.72 1.24
N CYS A 140 10.42 4.37 0.62
CA CYS A 140 10.21 5.80 0.65
C CYS A 140 9.39 6.15 1.88
N SER A 141 10.06 6.53 2.97
CA SER A 141 9.35 6.94 4.17
C SER A 141 8.74 8.33 3.99
N CYS A 142 7.58 8.52 4.59
CA CYS A 142 6.93 9.83 4.64
C CYS A 142 7.53 10.69 5.76
N ARG A 143 7.36 12.02 5.66
CA ARG A 143 7.82 12.99 6.68
C ARG A 143 7.32 12.61 8.08
N GLY A 144 8.20 12.56 9.06
CA GLY A 144 7.90 12.19 10.44
C GLY A 144 7.60 10.71 10.67
N CYS A 145 7.62 9.86 9.63
CA CYS A 145 7.43 8.42 9.73
C CYS A 145 8.77 7.67 9.80
N ASN A 146 8.74 6.43 10.25
CA ASN A 146 9.89 5.51 10.25
C ASN A 146 11.16 6.08 10.88
N GLY A 147 11.03 7.00 11.85
CA GLY A 147 12.15 7.66 12.51
C GLY A 147 12.73 8.86 11.76
N SER A 148 12.11 9.30 10.67
CA SER A 148 12.44 10.58 10.03
C SER A 148 12.24 11.73 11.00
N LYS A 149 13.17 12.68 11.00
CA LYS A 149 13.02 13.91 11.78
C LYS A 149 11.93 14.79 11.17
N ILE A 150 11.29 15.60 11.99
CA ILE A 150 10.33 16.61 11.55
C ILE A 150 11.07 17.92 11.49
N THR A 151 11.38 18.39 10.28
CA THR A 151 12.18 19.58 10.02
C THR A 151 11.44 20.67 9.26
N SER A 152 10.13 20.48 9.07
CA SER A 152 9.21 21.50 8.53
C SER A 152 7.81 21.32 9.12
N ARG A 153 6.97 22.35 8.97
CA ARG A 153 5.57 22.28 9.39
C ARG A 153 4.76 21.29 8.55
N ARG A 154 5.09 21.19 7.26
CA ARG A 154 4.42 20.30 6.33
C ARG A 154 4.66 18.83 6.72
N LEU A 155 3.58 18.08 6.85
CA LEU A 155 3.59 16.62 7.05
C LEU A 155 3.09 15.91 5.78
N PHE A 156 3.18 14.58 5.79
CA PHE A 156 2.71 13.75 4.69
C PHE A 156 1.19 13.74 4.57
N ASN A 157 0.71 13.44 3.37
CA ASN A 157 -0.70 13.20 3.06
C ASN A 157 -0.83 12.20 1.89
N GLY A 158 -2.04 11.83 1.53
CA GLY A 158 -2.32 10.83 0.48
C GLY A 158 -2.35 11.39 -0.95
N TYR A 159 -2.13 12.69 -1.14
CA TYR A 159 -2.30 13.35 -2.43
C TYR A 159 -1.00 13.92 -3.01
N GLN A 160 -0.21 14.62 -2.21
CA GLN A 160 0.97 15.31 -2.70
C GLN A 160 2.10 14.33 -3.05
N THR A 161 2.65 14.47 -4.25
CA THR A 161 3.63 13.55 -4.85
C THR A 161 5.04 14.14 -4.97
N ASP A 162 5.22 15.43 -4.66
CA ASP A 162 6.49 16.15 -4.81
C ASP A 162 7.63 15.60 -3.93
N ASP A 163 7.32 15.17 -2.70
CA ASP A 163 8.31 14.49 -1.85
C ASP A 163 8.77 13.17 -2.47
N LEU A 164 7.81 12.36 -2.94
CA LEU A 164 8.11 11.09 -3.61
C LEU A 164 8.90 11.32 -4.89
N ASN A 165 8.54 12.33 -5.68
CA ASN A 165 9.29 12.71 -6.89
C ASN A 165 10.74 13.08 -6.55
N THR A 166 10.95 13.87 -5.49
CA THR A 166 12.31 14.24 -5.03
C THR A 166 13.11 12.99 -4.65
N ILE A 167 12.50 12.03 -3.94
CA ILE A 167 13.16 10.77 -3.59
C ILE A 167 13.51 9.95 -4.84
N ILE A 168 12.58 9.84 -5.80
CA ILE A 168 12.79 9.09 -7.05
C ILE A 168 13.96 9.70 -7.85
N LEU A 169 14.00 11.02 -7.98
CA LEU A 169 15.08 11.71 -8.68
C LEU A 169 16.43 11.52 -7.96
N HIS A 170 16.47 11.67 -6.63
CA HIS A 170 17.67 11.41 -5.82
C HIS A 170 18.22 9.99 -6.02
N VAL A 171 17.34 8.99 -6.00
CA VAL A 171 17.75 7.59 -6.22
C VAL A 171 18.15 7.33 -7.67
N LYS A 172 17.52 8.01 -8.65
CA LYS A 172 17.90 7.94 -10.06
C LYS A 172 19.31 8.49 -10.31
N GLU A 173 19.67 9.57 -9.65
CA GLU A 173 21.04 10.13 -9.68
C GLU A 173 22.05 9.17 -9.05
N LYS A 174 21.69 8.51 -7.95
CA LYS A 174 22.56 7.54 -7.26
C LYS A 174 22.76 6.26 -8.08
N TYR A 175 21.76 5.83 -8.87
CA TYR A 175 21.79 4.61 -9.67
C TYR A 175 21.41 4.88 -11.15
N PRO A 176 22.25 5.66 -11.88
CA PRO A 176 21.91 6.12 -13.23
C PRO A 176 21.81 5.00 -14.29
N LYS A 177 22.42 3.85 -14.04
CA LYS A 177 22.40 2.69 -14.94
C LYS A 177 21.19 1.77 -14.74
N ALA A 178 20.38 1.97 -13.70
CA ALA A 178 19.20 1.15 -13.44
C ALA A 178 18.18 1.27 -14.57
N LYS A 179 17.83 0.14 -15.20
CA LYS A 179 17.04 0.13 -16.45
C LYS A 179 15.54 0.24 -16.24
N ASN A 180 15.02 -0.40 -15.18
CA ASN A 180 13.58 -0.44 -14.92
C ASN A 180 13.28 0.05 -13.51
N LYS A 181 12.18 0.78 -13.36
CA LYS A 181 11.78 1.40 -12.10
C LYS A 181 10.30 1.18 -11.83
N PHE A 182 9.97 0.66 -10.67
CA PHE A 182 8.61 0.33 -10.26
C PHE A 182 8.25 1.03 -8.96
N LEU A 183 6.99 1.43 -8.84
CA LEU A 183 6.46 2.06 -7.63
C LEU A 183 5.37 1.17 -7.01
N ILE A 184 5.52 0.82 -5.75
CA ILE A 184 4.58 -0.03 -5.00
C ILE A 184 4.04 0.76 -3.83
N GLY A 185 2.73 0.94 -3.74
CA GLY A 185 2.09 1.65 -2.65
C GLY A 185 1.14 0.75 -1.85
N PHE A 186 1.18 0.88 -0.52
CA PHE A 186 0.26 0.20 0.39
C PHE A 186 -0.71 1.17 1.03
N SER A 187 -2.03 0.91 0.97
CA SER A 187 -3.06 1.71 1.65
C SER A 187 -2.92 3.20 1.32
N LEU A 188 -2.60 4.09 2.27
CA LEU A 188 -2.31 5.50 1.99
C LEU A 188 -1.18 5.66 0.96
N GLY A 189 -0.13 4.86 1.03
CA GLY A 189 0.95 4.86 0.04
C GLY A 189 0.47 4.50 -1.36
N SER A 190 -0.59 3.72 -1.50
CA SER A 190 -1.20 3.42 -2.80
C SER A 190 -1.94 4.63 -3.38
N MET A 191 -2.48 5.51 -2.53
CA MET A 191 -3.08 6.77 -2.98
C MET A 191 -2.02 7.70 -3.56
N VAL A 192 -0.89 7.84 -2.87
CA VAL A 192 0.27 8.62 -3.36
C VAL A 192 0.80 8.01 -4.65
N ALA A 193 0.92 6.67 -4.74
CA ALA A 193 1.41 5.99 -5.93
C ALA A 193 0.48 6.18 -7.14
N ALA A 194 -0.84 6.06 -6.95
CA ALA A 194 -1.83 6.29 -8.00
C ALA A 194 -1.82 7.76 -8.47
N GLN A 195 -1.72 8.72 -7.54
CA GLN A 195 -1.61 10.14 -7.87
C GLN A 195 -0.29 10.42 -8.61
N TYR A 196 0.82 9.79 -8.19
CA TYR A 196 2.10 9.89 -8.91
C TYR A 196 1.98 9.42 -10.36
N GLY A 197 1.22 8.36 -10.63
CA GLY A 197 0.94 7.89 -12.00
C GLY A 197 0.19 8.89 -12.88
N ILE A 198 -0.44 9.92 -12.29
CA ILE A 198 -1.07 11.03 -13.00
C ILE A 198 -0.07 12.18 -13.22
N ASP A 199 0.72 12.49 -12.19
CA ASP A 199 1.57 13.68 -12.11
C ASP A 199 2.96 13.47 -12.74
N CYS A 200 3.47 12.21 -12.76
CA CYS A 200 4.83 11.90 -13.17
C CYS A 200 5.11 12.11 -14.67
N ASN A 201 6.38 12.22 -15.00
CA ASN A 201 6.84 11.99 -16.36
C ASN A 201 6.87 10.48 -16.65
N GLU A 202 6.34 10.05 -17.78
CA GLU A 202 6.21 8.63 -18.17
C GLU A 202 7.56 7.88 -18.20
N SER A 203 8.66 8.60 -18.35
CA SER A 203 10.03 8.04 -18.35
C SER A 203 10.60 7.70 -16.97
N ASP A 204 9.98 8.15 -15.89
CA ASP A 204 10.55 8.01 -14.54
C ASP A 204 10.18 6.69 -13.87
N ILE A 205 9.01 6.13 -14.20
CA ILE A 205 8.51 4.86 -13.64
C ILE A 205 7.93 4.01 -14.77
N ASP A 206 8.25 2.72 -14.79
CA ASP A 206 7.80 1.77 -15.81
C ASP A 206 6.48 1.07 -15.46
N GLY A 207 6.15 1.02 -14.18
CA GLY A 207 4.91 0.42 -13.70
C GLY A 207 4.63 0.75 -12.24
N ILE A 208 3.34 0.77 -11.90
CA ILE A 208 2.86 1.10 -10.56
C ILE A 208 1.99 -0.05 -10.05
N ILE A 209 2.10 -0.35 -8.75
CA ILE A 209 1.29 -1.33 -8.05
C ILE A 209 0.67 -0.68 -6.83
N CYS A 210 -0.65 -0.68 -6.76
CA CYS A 210 -1.45 -0.10 -5.69
C CYS A 210 -2.13 -1.23 -4.90
N ILE A 211 -1.68 -1.49 -3.67
CA ILE A 211 -2.20 -2.57 -2.84
C ILE A 211 -3.15 -2.00 -1.79
N SER A 212 -4.39 -2.53 -1.75
CA SER A 212 -5.45 -2.11 -0.82
C SER A 212 -5.73 -0.61 -0.87
N HIS A 213 -5.89 -0.07 -2.08
CA HIS A 213 -6.25 1.32 -2.32
C HIS A 213 -7.69 1.61 -1.87
N THR A 214 -7.91 2.72 -1.19
CA THR A 214 -9.27 3.18 -0.87
C THR A 214 -9.86 3.90 -2.08
N ILE A 215 -10.70 3.22 -2.85
CA ILE A 215 -11.22 3.69 -4.15
C ILE A 215 -12.13 4.90 -3.99
N GLU A 216 -13.00 4.86 -2.97
CA GLU A 216 -13.97 5.90 -2.62
C GLU A 216 -13.64 6.43 -1.21
N CYS A 217 -12.94 7.54 -1.12
CA CYS A 217 -12.39 8.04 0.13
C CYS A 217 -13.48 8.34 1.18
N PHE A 218 -14.53 9.08 0.80
CA PHE A 218 -15.63 9.38 1.72
C PHE A 218 -16.35 8.15 2.26
N LYS A 219 -16.59 7.16 1.41
CA LYS A 219 -17.22 5.89 1.83
C LYS A 219 -16.28 5.06 2.70
N GLY A 220 -15.00 5.03 2.35
CA GLY A 220 -13.97 4.32 3.13
C GLY A 220 -13.84 4.88 4.56
N LEU A 221 -13.88 6.19 4.72
CA LEU A 221 -13.89 6.84 6.03
C LEU A 221 -15.10 6.39 6.87
N LYS A 222 -16.29 6.30 6.28
CA LYS A 222 -17.48 5.78 7.00
C LYS A 222 -17.31 4.33 7.44
N LEU A 223 -16.66 3.47 6.61
CA LEU A 223 -16.39 2.09 6.99
C LEU A 223 -15.37 1.99 8.13
N ILE A 224 -14.32 2.79 8.10
CA ILE A 224 -13.30 2.75 9.15
C ILE A 224 -13.83 3.30 10.49
N GLU A 225 -14.89 4.12 10.47
CA GLU A 225 -15.57 4.65 11.64
C GLU A 225 -16.63 3.70 12.25
N THR A 226 -16.80 2.49 11.71
CA THR A 226 -17.64 1.47 12.36
C THR A 226 -17.05 1.05 13.72
N PRO A 227 -17.88 0.65 14.72
CA PRO A 227 -17.41 0.41 16.09
C PRO A 227 -16.22 -0.54 16.20
N LEU A 228 -16.23 -1.62 15.45
CA LEU A 228 -15.13 -2.61 15.44
C LEU A 228 -13.86 -2.02 14.82
N ASN A 229 -13.96 -1.38 13.67
CA ASN A 229 -12.82 -0.76 12.98
C ASN A 229 -12.25 0.41 13.80
N MET A 230 -13.09 1.18 14.46
CA MET A 230 -12.67 2.24 15.41
C MET A 230 -11.78 1.67 16.51
N LYS A 231 -12.13 0.51 17.08
CA LYS A 231 -11.35 -0.13 18.13
C LYS A 231 -10.05 -0.74 17.61
N LEU A 232 -10.10 -1.47 16.49
CA LEU A 232 -8.98 -2.27 15.99
C LEU A 232 -7.93 -1.42 15.25
N TYR A 233 -8.36 -0.41 14.49
CA TYR A 233 -7.49 0.28 13.54
C TYR A 233 -7.45 1.79 13.76
N TYR A 234 -8.60 2.43 13.87
CA TYR A 234 -8.72 3.87 13.86
C TYR A 234 -7.94 4.53 14.99
N ARG A 235 -8.16 4.07 16.23
CA ARG A 235 -7.45 4.60 17.40
C ARG A 235 -5.93 4.46 17.30
N PRO A 236 -5.35 3.28 16.94
CA PRO A 236 -3.91 3.15 16.69
C PRO A 236 -3.39 4.10 15.62
N MET A 237 -4.12 4.29 14.50
CA MET A 237 -3.74 5.19 13.41
C MET A 237 -3.75 6.65 13.88
N MET A 238 -4.81 7.11 14.55
CA MET A 238 -4.89 8.45 15.14
C MET A 238 -3.78 8.69 16.16
N ASN A 239 -3.46 7.70 16.99
CA ASN A 239 -2.36 7.83 17.95
C ASN A 239 -1.00 7.96 17.25
N SER A 240 -0.80 7.28 16.12
CA SER A 240 0.41 7.44 15.30
C SER A 240 0.54 8.87 14.80
N LEU A 241 -0.51 9.44 14.19
CA LEU A 241 -0.55 10.83 13.72
C LEU A 241 -0.31 11.83 14.85
N LYS A 242 -1.00 11.67 15.97
CA LYS A 242 -0.83 12.52 17.16
C LYS A 242 0.58 12.46 17.73
N ASN A 243 1.24 11.30 17.70
CA ASN A 243 2.62 11.14 18.16
C ASN A 243 3.61 11.90 17.26
N ILE A 244 3.34 11.99 15.96
CA ILE A 244 4.13 12.83 15.05
C ILE A 244 4.01 14.30 15.46
N ILE A 245 2.77 14.80 15.66
CA ILE A 245 2.53 16.18 16.11
C ILE A 245 3.18 16.49 17.45
N LYS A 246 3.06 15.59 18.44
CA LYS A 246 3.69 15.78 19.76
C LYS A 246 5.19 16.01 19.69
N LYS A 247 5.87 15.33 18.77
CA LYS A 247 7.33 15.43 18.58
C LYS A 247 7.74 16.64 17.75
N SER A 248 6.79 17.28 17.05
CA SER A 248 7.08 18.43 16.20
C SER A 248 7.26 19.71 17.02
N THR A 249 8.24 20.50 16.65
CA THR A 249 8.47 21.87 17.17
C THR A 249 7.76 22.92 16.32
N TYR A 250 7.14 22.55 15.22
CA TYR A 250 6.49 23.44 14.25
C TYR A 250 5.00 23.72 14.56
N TYR A 251 4.48 23.14 15.64
CA TYR A 251 3.12 23.35 16.11
C TYR A 251 3.18 23.94 17.52
N SER A 252 2.42 25.02 17.78
CA SER A 252 2.34 25.61 19.10
C SER A 252 1.67 24.67 20.12
N ASP A 253 1.80 24.95 21.40
CA ASP A 253 1.17 24.14 22.45
C ASP A 253 -0.37 24.21 22.37
N GLU A 254 -0.93 25.34 21.95
CA GLU A 254 -2.36 25.54 21.71
C GLU A 254 -2.83 24.65 20.53
N GLU A 255 -2.10 24.68 19.40
CA GLU A 255 -2.40 23.83 18.24
C GLU A 255 -2.32 22.35 18.62
N LYS A 256 -1.27 21.93 19.33
CA LYS A 256 -1.13 20.56 19.83
C LYS A 256 -2.30 20.16 20.73
N LYS A 257 -2.70 21.01 21.67
CA LYS A 257 -3.86 20.76 22.53
C LYS A 257 -5.13 20.56 21.72
N GLU A 258 -5.37 21.40 20.71
CA GLU A 258 -6.55 21.27 19.85
C GLU A 258 -6.53 19.97 19.02
N ILE A 259 -5.40 19.64 18.39
CA ILE A 259 -5.23 18.40 17.63
C ILE A 259 -5.42 17.17 18.52
N MET A 260 -4.94 17.21 19.77
CA MET A 260 -5.09 16.08 20.71
C MET A 260 -6.54 15.84 21.14
N LYS A 261 -7.44 16.84 21.12
CA LYS A 261 -8.88 16.65 21.38
C LYS A 261 -9.57 15.83 20.30
N GLY A 262 -9.10 15.92 19.05
CA GLY A 262 -9.68 15.22 17.91
C GLY A 262 -9.75 13.72 18.10
N LYS A 263 -10.91 13.13 17.81
CA LYS A 263 -11.15 11.67 17.89
C LYS A 263 -11.26 11.02 16.52
N ILE A 264 -11.45 11.80 15.47
CA ILE A 264 -11.69 11.35 14.10
C ILE A 264 -10.72 12.01 13.12
N PHE A 265 -10.43 11.34 11.98
CA PHE A 265 -9.51 11.85 10.95
C PHE A 265 -9.95 13.22 10.43
N LYS A 266 -11.26 13.41 10.23
CA LYS A 266 -11.77 14.71 9.75
C LYS A 266 -11.25 15.88 10.59
N HIS A 267 -11.28 15.76 11.92
CA HIS A 267 -10.78 16.82 12.81
C HIS A 267 -9.25 17.05 12.65
N TYR A 268 -8.49 15.96 12.52
CA TYR A 268 -7.04 16.06 12.25
C TYR A 268 -6.78 16.70 10.89
N ASP A 269 -7.49 16.26 9.87
CA ASP A 269 -7.32 16.73 8.51
C ASP A 269 -7.78 18.18 8.33
N ASP A 270 -8.82 18.64 9.04
CA ASP A 270 -9.23 20.04 9.06
C ASP A 270 -8.14 20.96 9.64
N ILE A 271 -7.44 20.52 10.70
CA ILE A 271 -6.46 21.37 11.41
C ILE A 271 -5.05 21.22 10.85
N VAL A 272 -4.66 20.03 10.41
CA VAL A 272 -3.28 19.73 9.99
C VAL A 272 -3.17 19.58 8.48
N THR A 273 -3.81 18.57 7.91
CA THR A 273 -3.60 18.20 6.50
C THR A 273 -4.07 19.31 5.56
N SER A 274 -5.31 19.78 5.73
CA SER A 274 -5.88 20.80 4.85
C SER A 274 -5.12 22.12 4.94
N LYS A 275 -4.79 22.58 6.15
CA LYS A 275 -3.99 23.81 6.32
C LYS A 275 -2.60 23.70 5.70
N ASN A 276 -1.93 22.56 5.85
CA ASN A 276 -0.62 22.33 5.24
C ASN A 276 -0.68 22.28 3.70
N MET A 277 -1.85 21.97 3.14
CA MET A 277 -2.10 21.97 1.69
C MET A 277 -2.70 23.28 1.16
N GLY A 278 -3.01 24.26 2.02
CA GLY A 278 -3.70 25.49 1.62
C GLY A 278 -5.18 25.30 1.28
N LEU A 279 -5.82 24.24 1.80
CA LEU A 279 -7.24 23.93 1.63
C LEU A 279 -8.07 24.48 2.78
N ASN A 280 -9.36 24.72 2.54
CA ASN A 280 -10.26 25.25 3.56
C ASN A 280 -10.65 24.22 4.63
N ASN A 281 -10.79 22.94 4.24
CA ASN A 281 -11.25 21.88 5.13
C ASN A 281 -10.86 20.47 4.61
N ALA A 282 -11.10 19.46 5.45
CA ALA A 282 -10.83 18.07 5.13
C ALA A 282 -11.68 17.53 3.96
N GLU A 283 -12.87 18.07 3.70
CA GLU A 283 -13.71 17.60 2.61
C GLU A 283 -13.12 17.94 1.26
N GLU A 284 -12.47 19.11 1.11
CA GLU A 284 -11.70 19.46 -0.08
C GLU A 284 -10.54 18.48 -0.28
N TYR A 285 -9.82 18.15 0.80
CA TYR A 285 -8.75 17.13 0.74
C TYR A 285 -9.27 15.75 0.31
N TYR A 286 -10.39 15.29 0.88
CA TYR A 286 -10.97 14.00 0.54
C TYR A 286 -11.44 13.92 -0.91
N LYS A 287 -11.99 15.02 -1.48
CA LYS A 287 -12.32 15.12 -2.90
C LYS A 287 -11.09 14.91 -3.79
N LEU A 288 -9.93 15.42 -3.37
CA LEU A 288 -8.67 15.19 -4.09
C LEU A 288 -8.23 13.72 -4.06
N LEU A 289 -8.61 12.95 -3.04
CA LEU A 289 -8.26 11.55 -2.90
C LEU A 289 -9.16 10.59 -3.69
N GLU A 290 -10.34 11.03 -4.15
CA GLU A 290 -11.24 10.18 -4.94
C GLU A 290 -10.56 9.71 -6.22
N LEU A 291 -10.48 8.37 -6.41
CA LEU A 291 -9.77 7.78 -7.54
C LEU A 291 -10.64 7.73 -8.80
N ARG A 292 -11.94 7.42 -8.68
CA ARG A 292 -12.85 7.19 -9.81
C ARG A 292 -12.75 8.27 -10.91
N PRO A 293 -12.84 9.59 -10.62
CA PRO A 293 -12.80 10.63 -11.65
C PRO A 293 -11.42 10.82 -12.29
N LYS A 294 -10.40 10.15 -11.79
CA LYS A 294 -8.98 10.34 -12.17
C LYS A 294 -8.36 9.12 -12.86
N ILE A 295 -9.01 7.97 -12.85
CA ILE A 295 -8.45 6.69 -13.33
C ILE A 295 -7.96 6.79 -14.79
N THR A 296 -8.70 7.48 -15.65
CA THR A 296 -8.33 7.66 -17.05
C THR A 296 -7.15 8.61 -17.28
N LYS A 297 -6.76 9.36 -16.24
CA LYS A 297 -5.62 10.29 -16.27
C LYS A 297 -4.28 9.61 -15.91
N ILE A 298 -4.32 8.38 -15.43
CA ILE A 298 -3.10 7.60 -15.13
C ILE A 298 -2.40 7.28 -16.45
N LYS A 299 -1.12 7.63 -16.54
CA LYS A 299 -0.31 7.57 -17.78
C LYS A 299 0.65 6.39 -17.82
N VAL A 300 0.81 5.69 -16.70
CA VAL A 300 1.77 4.60 -16.53
C VAL A 300 1.02 3.31 -16.24
N PRO A 301 1.44 2.14 -16.78
CA PRO A 301 0.83 0.87 -16.43
C PRO A 301 0.68 0.72 -14.92
N THR A 302 -0.56 0.55 -14.44
CA THR A 302 -0.89 0.54 -13.01
C THR A 302 -1.81 -0.63 -12.68
N LEU A 303 -1.34 -1.49 -11.78
CA LEU A 303 -2.09 -2.63 -11.26
C LEU A 303 -2.60 -2.34 -9.85
N PHE A 304 -3.91 -2.36 -9.65
CA PHE A 304 -4.54 -2.33 -8.34
C PHE A 304 -4.80 -3.76 -7.86
N ILE A 305 -4.27 -4.12 -6.68
CA ILE A 305 -4.52 -5.41 -6.02
C ILE A 305 -5.46 -5.16 -4.85
N PHE A 306 -6.62 -5.81 -4.90
CA PHE A 306 -7.74 -5.54 -4.00
C PHE A 306 -8.32 -6.83 -3.44
N SER A 307 -8.77 -6.81 -2.19
CA SER A 307 -9.46 -7.92 -1.53
C SER A 307 -10.94 -7.57 -1.34
N GLU A 308 -11.85 -8.48 -1.74
CA GLU A 308 -13.30 -8.26 -1.61
C GLU A 308 -13.75 -8.18 -0.14
N ASP A 309 -12.96 -8.74 0.79
CA ASP A 309 -13.21 -8.70 2.22
C ASP A 309 -12.44 -7.60 2.97
N ASP A 310 -11.82 -6.63 2.27
CA ASP A 310 -11.09 -5.53 2.89
C ASP A 310 -12.00 -4.76 3.87
N PRO A 311 -11.61 -4.59 5.17
CA PRO A 311 -12.44 -3.89 6.16
C PRO A 311 -12.63 -2.39 5.88
N PHE A 312 -11.86 -1.80 4.96
CA PHE A 312 -11.88 -0.35 4.66
C PHE A 312 -12.43 -0.05 3.27
N SER A 313 -12.79 -1.05 2.49
CA SER A 313 -13.27 -0.86 1.13
C SER A 313 -14.38 -1.85 0.76
N ASN A 314 -15.04 -1.64 -0.37
CA ASN A 314 -16.10 -2.50 -0.88
C ASN A 314 -15.82 -2.80 -2.36
N PRO A 315 -15.91 -4.07 -2.80
CA PRO A 315 -15.71 -4.47 -4.20
C PRO A 315 -16.69 -3.81 -5.19
N GLU A 316 -17.85 -3.36 -4.72
CA GLU A 316 -18.82 -2.62 -5.53
C GLU A 316 -18.32 -1.23 -5.97
N TRP A 317 -17.31 -0.69 -5.29
CA TRP A 317 -16.73 0.61 -5.63
C TRP A 317 -15.73 0.54 -6.77
N ILE A 318 -15.37 -0.68 -7.24
CA ILE A 318 -14.48 -0.84 -8.39
C ILE A 318 -15.08 -0.13 -9.60
N PRO A 319 -14.39 0.86 -10.16
CA PRO A 319 -14.92 1.73 -11.22
C PRO A 319 -14.80 1.07 -12.60
N LYS A 320 -15.61 0.04 -12.84
CA LYS A 320 -15.51 -0.84 -14.01
C LYS A 320 -15.61 -0.07 -15.34
N ASP A 321 -16.50 0.92 -15.41
CA ASP A 321 -16.71 1.70 -16.63
C ASP A 321 -15.51 2.61 -16.93
N GLU A 322 -14.92 3.21 -15.89
CA GLU A 322 -13.73 4.05 -16.04
C GLU A 322 -12.49 3.21 -16.37
N ILE A 323 -12.40 2.00 -15.81
CA ILE A 323 -11.33 1.04 -16.15
C ILE A 323 -11.38 0.67 -17.63
N GLN A 324 -12.57 0.43 -18.20
CA GLN A 324 -12.70 0.13 -19.64
C GLN A 324 -12.28 1.29 -20.54
N LYS A 325 -12.30 2.52 -20.04
CA LYS A 325 -11.84 3.71 -20.77
C LYS A 325 -10.34 3.99 -20.59
N SER A 326 -9.69 3.36 -19.61
CA SER A 326 -8.27 3.55 -19.34
C SER A 326 -7.42 2.62 -20.20
N LYS A 327 -6.31 3.15 -20.73
CA LYS A 327 -5.31 2.35 -21.45
C LYS A 327 -4.32 1.65 -20.50
N PHE A 328 -4.16 2.15 -19.26
CA PHE A 328 -3.05 1.80 -18.39
C PHE A 328 -3.46 1.16 -17.06
N VAL A 329 -4.75 1.05 -16.75
CA VAL A 329 -5.21 0.60 -15.44
C VAL A 329 -5.82 -0.78 -15.49
N ALA A 330 -5.41 -1.63 -14.54
CA ALA A 330 -6.02 -2.92 -14.27
C ALA A 330 -6.29 -3.09 -12.76
N PHE A 331 -7.38 -3.80 -12.45
CA PHE A 331 -7.70 -4.27 -11.10
C PHE A 331 -7.65 -5.79 -11.04
N LEU A 332 -6.97 -6.32 -10.04
CA LEU A 332 -6.97 -7.72 -9.67
C LEU A 332 -7.62 -7.85 -8.30
N THR A 333 -8.68 -8.68 -8.19
CA THR A 333 -9.36 -8.89 -6.93
C THR A 333 -9.31 -10.34 -6.48
N THR A 334 -9.23 -10.55 -5.17
CA THR A 334 -9.36 -11.84 -4.51
C THR A 334 -10.53 -11.81 -3.55
N LYS A 335 -11.17 -12.97 -3.31
CA LYS A 335 -12.31 -13.04 -2.41
C LYS A 335 -11.95 -12.76 -0.95
N GLU A 336 -10.78 -13.20 -0.53
CA GLU A 336 -10.18 -12.96 0.79
C GLU A 336 -8.81 -12.30 0.63
N GLY A 337 -8.30 -11.67 1.69
CA GLY A 337 -6.99 -11.01 1.68
C GLY A 337 -6.84 -10.00 2.81
N GLY A 338 -7.95 -9.50 3.35
CA GLY A 338 -7.97 -8.41 4.30
C GLY A 338 -7.35 -7.14 3.72
N HIS A 339 -6.91 -6.24 4.58
CA HIS A 339 -6.22 -5.03 4.17
C HIS A 339 -4.71 -5.26 4.19
N THR A 340 -4.06 -5.22 3.01
CA THR A 340 -2.60 -5.35 2.77
C THR A 340 -1.95 -6.72 3.03
N SER A 341 -2.68 -7.72 3.52
CA SER A 341 -2.09 -9.00 3.92
C SER A 341 -1.92 -9.98 2.77
N PHE A 342 -3.01 -10.35 2.14
CA PHE A 342 -3.05 -11.36 1.08
C PHE A 342 -2.28 -12.64 1.44
N ALA A 343 -2.39 -13.05 2.71
CA ALA A 343 -1.70 -14.21 3.24
C ALA A 343 -2.13 -15.49 2.54
N GLN A 344 -1.18 -16.30 2.06
CA GLN A 344 -1.46 -17.53 1.32
C GLN A 344 -0.68 -18.75 1.83
N GLY A 345 -1.30 -19.92 1.65
CA GLY A 345 -0.75 -21.19 2.06
C GLY A 345 -0.59 -21.35 3.57
N TRP A 346 -0.12 -22.51 4.01
CA TRP A 346 0.01 -22.81 5.43
C TRP A 346 1.05 -21.95 6.16
N LYS A 347 2.23 -21.85 5.58
CA LYS A 347 3.40 -21.17 6.20
C LYS A 347 3.48 -19.69 5.86
N ASN A 348 2.67 -19.21 4.94
CA ASN A 348 2.67 -17.83 4.43
C ASN A 348 4.09 -17.24 4.24
N LYS A 349 4.95 -17.98 3.56
CA LYS A 349 6.33 -17.54 3.26
C LYS A 349 6.35 -16.33 2.31
N VAL A 350 5.48 -16.37 1.30
CA VAL A 350 5.27 -15.33 0.31
C VAL A 350 3.78 -15.05 0.24
N SER A 351 3.36 -13.79 0.32
CA SER A 351 1.95 -13.42 0.15
C SER A 351 1.56 -13.41 -1.33
N PHE A 352 0.27 -13.52 -1.60
CA PHE A 352 -0.22 -13.43 -2.98
C PHE A 352 0.09 -12.07 -3.62
N SER A 353 0.00 -10.98 -2.86
CA SER A 353 0.35 -9.65 -3.36
C SER A 353 1.83 -9.50 -3.70
N GLU A 354 2.74 -10.15 -2.94
CA GLU A 354 4.18 -10.18 -3.26
C GLU A 354 4.44 -10.94 -4.57
N GLU A 355 3.83 -12.12 -4.75
CA GLU A 355 3.98 -12.93 -5.96
C GLU A 355 3.43 -12.22 -7.20
N VAL A 356 2.23 -11.64 -7.10
CA VAL A 356 1.59 -10.90 -8.19
C VAL A 356 2.38 -9.64 -8.56
N SER A 357 2.87 -8.91 -7.56
CA SER A 357 3.64 -7.69 -7.78
C SER A 357 4.94 -7.96 -8.53
N LEU A 358 5.66 -9.02 -8.15
CA LEU A 358 6.89 -9.39 -8.84
C LEU A 358 6.61 -9.84 -10.28
N ASP A 359 5.62 -10.72 -10.49
CA ASP A 359 5.24 -11.22 -11.82
C ASP A 359 4.83 -10.07 -12.76
N TYR A 360 4.11 -9.08 -12.23
CA TYR A 360 3.75 -7.86 -12.96
C TYR A 360 4.99 -7.08 -13.44
N CYS A 361 5.95 -6.84 -12.56
CA CYS A 361 7.19 -6.15 -12.89
C CYS A 361 8.02 -6.93 -13.93
N GLU A 362 8.16 -8.24 -13.74
CA GLU A 362 8.89 -9.10 -14.70
C GLU A 362 8.23 -9.13 -16.08
N CYS A 363 6.89 -9.13 -16.15
CA CYS A 363 6.17 -9.04 -17.43
C CYS A 363 6.46 -7.72 -18.15
N ILE A 364 6.55 -6.59 -17.45
CA ILE A 364 6.92 -5.29 -18.03
C ILE A 364 8.36 -5.33 -18.56
N ILE A 365 9.29 -5.84 -17.76
CA ILE A 365 10.70 -5.96 -18.15
C ILE A 365 10.84 -6.80 -19.42
N GLU A 366 10.15 -7.93 -19.50
CA GLU A 366 10.18 -8.81 -20.66
C GLU A 366 9.56 -8.18 -21.94
N ILE A 367 8.52 -7.37 -21.77
CA ILE A 367 7.90 -6.65 -22.89
C ILE A 367 8.83 -5.56 -23.43
N LYS A 368 9.56 -4.87 -22.55
CA LYS A 368 10.50 -3.80 -22.93
C LYS A 368 11.80 -4.30 -23.55
N LYS A 369 12.15 -5.57 -23.37
CA LYS A 369 13.32 -6.20 -24.01
C LYS A 369 13.10 -6.58 -25.47
N LYS A 370 11.84 -6.64 -25.92
CA LYS A 370 11.45 -6.94 -27.29
C LYS A 370 11.30 -5.67 -28.12
#